data_32f556cc7f525ab0f1a6721cd53edcb4
#
_entry.id   32f556cc7f525ab0f1a6721cd53edcb4
#
_cell.length_a   1.000
_cell.length_b   1.000
_cell.length_c   1.000
_cell.angle_alpha   90.00
_cell.angle_beta   90.00
_cell.angle_gamma   90.00
#
_symmetry.space_group_name_H-M   'P 1'
#
loop_
_entity.id
_entity.type
_entity.pdbx_description
1 polymer ?
#
loop_
_entity_poly.entity_id
_entity_poly.type
_entity_poly.pdbx_seq_one_letter_code
_entity_poly.pdbx_strand_id
1 'polypeptide(L)'
;DAHGTAVNRRLLRTQPVEVTDTGHLIELLFDDGANDDVLLCAGHGGAVEPGTAELAVELATGIDRASCWVTLGYEADGSAFDSWHPPSTAIDPERYPLLAAIADRGFDTVCSIHGLADDEVIVGGAVDRDRKAAVAELLDDELSVPVRVATEGAYAGCHPGNFVNWLAGDGRGLQLELGPTARGDDAATVRGVVRTVLQELDR
;
A
#
# COMPACT_ATOMS: atom_id res chain seq x y z
N ASP A 1 -32.82 19.84 -16.10
CA ASP A 1 -32.44 18.67 -15.28
C ASP A 1 -30.98 18.80 -14.92
N ALA A 2 -30.72 19.32 -13.71
CA ALA A 2 -29.39 19.44 -13.16
C ALA A 2 -29.02 18.08 -12.50
N HIS A 3 -28.36 17.20 -13.22
CA HIS A 3 -27.60 16.14 -12.60
C HIS A 3 -26.33 16.76 -12.02
N GLY A 4 -26.46 17.30 -10.81
CA GLY A 4 -25.32 17.58 -9.99
C GLY A 4 -24.64 16.27 -9.66
N THR A 5 -23.52 15.98 -10.29
CA THR A 5 -22.59 14.94 -9.85
C THR A 5 -22.19 15.32 -8.43
N ALA A 6 -22.66 14.57 -7.45
CA ALA A 6 -22.16 14.69 -6.09
C ALA A 6 -20.66 14.39 -6.13
N VAL A 7 -19.84 15.41 -5.98
CA VAL A 7 -18.40 15.23 -5.81
C VAL A 7 -18.23 14.62 -4.42
N ASN A 8 -18.08 13.31 -4.35
CA ASN A 8 -17.74 12.61 -3.12
C ASN A 8 -16.40 13.14 -2.62
N ARG A 9 -16.43 13.82 -1.49
CA ARG A 9 -15.26 14.47 -0.91
C ARG A 9 -14.49 13.44 -0.10
N ARG A 10 -13.28 13.08 -0.54
CA ARG A 10 -12.38 12.24 0.25
C ARG A 10 -11.99 12.95 1.55
N LEU A 11 -12.07 12.24 2.65
CA LEU A 11 -11.75 12.73 3.98
C LEU A 11 -10.53 11.99 4.53
N LEU A 12 -9.67 12.73 5.21
CA LEU A 12 -8.56 12.19 5.95
C LEU A 12 -9.02 11.94 7.39
N ARG A 13 -8.92 10.70 7.85
CA ARG A 13 -9.15 10.27 9.23
C ARG A 13 -7.87 9.68 9.80
N THR A 14 -7.60 9.93 11.05
CA THR A 14 -6.48 9.32 11.79
C THR A 14 -6.98 8.78 13.11
N GLN A 15 -6.41 7.66 13.55
CA GLN A 15 -6.75 7.05 14.83
C GLN A 15 -5.53 6.37 15.44
N PRO A 16 -5.25 6.56 16.74
CA PRO A 16 -4.27 5.75 17.45
C PRO A 16 -4.73 4.29 17.50
N VAL A 17 -3.84 3.37 17.15
CA VAL A 17 -4.00 1.91 17.32
C VAL A 17 -3.43 1.50 18.66
N GLU A 18 -2.24 2.00 18.98
CA GLU A 18 -1.56 1.72 20.25
C GLU A 18 -0.66 2.90 20.63
N VAL A 19 -0.59 3.22 21.91
CA VAL A 19 0.27 4.25 22.47
C VAL A 19 0.98 3.67 23.69
N THR A 20 2.30 3.77 23.73
CA THR A 20 3.16 3.37 24.84
C THR A 20 3.84 4.58 25.47
N ASP A 21 4.65 4.37 26.49
CA ASP A 21 5.43 5.46 27.10
C ASP A 21 6.52 6.00 26.14
N THR A 22 6.96 5.21 25.16
CA THR A 22 8.11 5.51 24.28
C THR A 22 7.73 5.64 22.82
N GLY A 23 6.52 5.22 22.41
CA GLY A 23 6.15 5.19 21.02
C GLY A 23 4.65 5.14 20.77
N HIS A 24 4.31 5.05 19.50
CA HIS A 24 2.92 4.92 19.07
C HIS A 24 2.80 4.30 17.69
N LEU A 25 1.66 3.63 17.48
CA LEU A 25 1.18 3.20 16.19
C LEU A 25 -0.13 3.93 15.90
N ILE A 26 -0.20 4.63 14.77
CA ILE A 26 -1.37 5.36 14.31
C ILE A 26 -1.80 4.78 12.98
N GLU A 27 -3.08 4.64 12.72
CA GLU A 27 -3.60 4.43 11.38
C GLU A 27 -4.17 5.70 10.78
N LEU A 28 -4.11 5.78 9.45
CA LEU A 28 -4.63 6.87 8.64
C LEU A 28 -5.46 6.27 7.51
N LEU A 29 -6.64 6.83 7.27
CA LEU A 29 -7.49 6.49 6.15
C LEU A 29 -7.88 7.75 5.39
N PHE A 30 -7.56 7.80 4.09
CA PHE A 30 -7.99 8.80 3.14
C PHE A 30 -9.01 8.18 2.20
N ASP A 31 -10.26 8.55 2.31
CA ASP A 31 -11.38 7.84 1.70
C ASP A 31 -12.62 8.73 1.54
N ASP A 32 -13.47 8.46 0.56
CA ASP A 32 -14.75 9.15 0.36
C ASP A 32 -15.96 8.35 0.88
N GLY A 33 -15.73 7.13 1.36
CA GLY A 33 -16.76 6.25 1.91
C GLY A 33 -17.64 5.55 0.87
N ALA A 34 -17.33 5.66 -0.41
CA ALA A 34 -18.21 5.19 -1.47
C ALA A 34 -17.52 4.49 -2.65
N ASN A 35 -16.30 4.92 -3.03
CA ASN A 35 -15.59 4.32 -4.15
C ASN A 35 -14.80 3.09 -3.74
N ASP A 36 -14.93 2.04 -4.54
CA ASP A 36 -14.25 0.75 -4.36
C ASP A 36 -13.26 0.43 -5.50
N ASP A 37 -12.88 1.45 -6.29
CA ASP A 37 -12.03 1.24 -7.47
C ASP A 37 -10.59 0.88 -7.09
N VAL A 38 -9.88 1.76 -6.39
CA VAL A 38 -8.46 1.59 -6.06
C VAL A 38 -8.21 1.85 -4.58
N LEU A 39 -7.47 0.95 -3.95
CA LEU A 39 -6.94 1.13 -2.60
C LEU A 39 -5.41 1.04 -2.58
N LEU A 40 -4.76 2.08 -2.10
CA LEU A 40 -3.32 2.09 -1.80
C LEU A 40 -3.11 1.80 -0.32
N CYS A 41 -2.14 0.94 0.01
CA CYS A 41 -1.86 0.57 1.38
C CYS A 41 -0.36 0.68 1.72
N ALA A 42 -0.06 1.00 2.99
CA ALA A 42 1.26 0.77 3.58
C ALA A 42 1.06 0.37 5.05
N GLY A 43 1.18 -0.92 5.31
CA GLY A 43 0.94 -1.49 6.65
C GLY A 43 2.08 -1.24 7.64
N HIS A 44 3.22 -0.68 7.20
CA HIS A 44 4.44 -0.51 7.99
C HIS A 44 5.07 0.88 7.83
N GLY A 45 4.27 1.92 7.64
CA GLY A 45 4.78 3.28 7.42
C GLY A 45 5.40 3.93 8.67
N GLY A 46 5.75 5.20 8.54
CA GLY A 46 6.45 5.96 9.57
C GLY A 46 7.92 5.56 9.67
N ALA A 47 8.43 5.33 10.88
CA ALA A 47 9.81 4.92 11.11
C ALA A 47 10.03 3.40 10.98
N VAL A 48 8.97 2.61 10.68
CA VAL A 48 9.06 1.14 10.46
C VAL A 48 9.69 0.87 9.09
N GLU A 49 9.07 1.33 8.03
CA GLU A 49 9.56 1.29 6.64
C GLU A 49 9.46 2.70 6.04
N PRO A 50 10.44 3.58 6.29
CA PRO A 50 10.35 4.99 5.92
C PRO A 50 10.12 5.21 4.42
N GLY A 51 9.21 6.13 4.07
CA GLY A 51 8.85 6.48 2.70
C GLY A 51 7.66 5.71 2.12
N THR A 52 7.27 4.57 2.71
CA THR A 52 6.19 3.72 2.17
C THR A 52 4.81 4.36 2.31
N ALA A 53 4.50 4.89 3.49
CA ALA A 53 3.22 5.57 3.73
C ALA A 53 3.09 6.86 2.93
N GLU A 54 4.15 7.64 2.84
CA GLU A 54 4.20 8.87 2.04
C GLU A 54 3.91 8.56 0.57
N LEU A 55 4.56 7.53 0.01
CA LEU A 55 4.34 7.12 -1.37
C LEU A 55 2.91 6.63 -1.62
N ALA A 56 2.34 5.83 -0.70
CA ALA A 56 0.96 5.37 -0.80
C ALA A 56 -0.05 6.54 -0.79
N VAL A 57 0.14 7.52 0.10
CA VAL A 57 -0.69 8.72 0.17
C VAL A 57 -0.55 9.59 -1.08
N GLU A 58 0.67 9.80 -1.57
CA GLU A 58 0.92 10.56 -2.79
C GLU A 58 0.30 9.90 -4.04
N LEU A 59 0.39 8.58 -4.15
CA LEU A 59 -0.29 7.81 -5.19
C LEU A 59 -1.81 8.00 -5.13
N ALA A 60 -2.41 7.79 -3.97
CA ALA A 60 -3.86 7.90 -3.79
C ALA A 60 -4.37 9.33 -4.04
N THR A 61 -3.61 10.35 -3.66
CA THR A 61 -3.99 11.75 -3.94
C THR A 61 -3.88 12.11 -5.42
N GLY A 62 -3.01 11.42 -6.16
CA GLY A 62 -2.79 11.60 -7.61
C GLY A 62 -3.68 10.75 -8.52
N ILE A 63 -4.44 9.81 -7.97
CA ILE A 63 -5.38 8.95 -8.70
C ILE A 63 -6.80 9.38 -8.33
N ASP A 64 -7.63 9.65 -9.33
CA ASP A 64 -9.02 9.95 -9.09
C ASP A 64 -9.74 8.75 -8.48
N ARG A 65 -10.62 9.00 -7.49
CA ARG A 65 -11.39 7.96 -6.79
C ARG A 65 -10.58 6.90 -6.01
N ALA A 66 -9.26 7.07 -5.82
CA ALA A 66 -8.48 6.17 -5.00
C ALA A 66 -8.66 6.44 -3.50
N SER A 67 -8.69 5.38 -2.72
CA SER A 67 -8.60 5.39 -1.25
C SER A 67 -7.19 5.01 -0.81
N CYS A 68 -6.83 5.35 0.44
CA CYS A 68 -5.54 4.99 1.00
C CYS A 68 -5.67 4.65 2.48
N TRP A 69 -5.14 3.49 2.88
CA TRP A 69 -4.97 3.11 4.27
C TRP A 69 -3.50 2.86 4.59
N VAL A 70 -2.99 3.52 5.61
CA VAL A 70 -1.60 3.34 6.06
C VAL A 70 -1.52 3.29 7.58
N THR A 71 -0.47 2.65 8.09
CA THR A 71 -0.06 2.79 9.49
C THR A 71 1.22 3.61 9.60
N LEU A 72 1.41 4.25 10.74
CA LEU A 72 2.57 5.07 11.06
C LEU A 72 3.08 4.66 12.44
N GLY A 73 4.18 3.91 12.48
CA GLY A 73 4.81 3.46 13.72
C GLY A 73 6.04 4.28 14.05
N TYR A 74 6.17 4.70 15.31
CA TYR A 74 7.32 5.47 15.84
C TYR A 74 7.71 4.97 17.22
N GLU A 75 9.01 4.92 17.47
CA GLU A 75 9.64 4.70 18.77
C GLU A 75 10.73 5.72 19.02
N ALA A 76 10.82 6.21 20.27
CA ALA A 76 11.77 7.26 20.62
C ALA A 76 13.24 6.78 20.56
N ASP A 77 13.49 5.49 20.75
CA ASP A 77 14.81 4.87 20.71
C ASP A 77 15.22 4.32 19.33
N GLY A 78 14.35 4.48 18.32
CA GLY A 78 14.59 4.01 16.96
C GLY A 78 14.21 2.54 16.71
N SER A 79 13.60 1.85 17.69
CA SER A 79 13.19 0.43 17.57
C SER A 79 11.81 0.23 16.91
N ALA A 80 11.33 1.19 16.13
CA ALA A 80 10.00 1.15 15.52
C ALA A 80 9.76 -0.12 14.68
N PHE A 81 10.79 -0.60 13.98
CA PHE A 81 10.70 -1.84 13.21
C PHE A 81 10.39 -3.05 14.10
N ASP A 82 11.09 -3.17 15.23
CA ASP A 82 10.88 -4.30 16.15
C ASP A 82 9.51 -4.24 16.84
N SER A 83 9.02 -3.03 17.12
CA SER A 83 7.76 -2.81 17.85
C SER A 83 6.52 -2.91 16.97
N TRP A 84 6.59 -2.41 15.72
CA TRP A 84 5.41 -2.12 14.90
C TRP A 84 5.43 -2.79 13.51
N HIS A 85 6.25 -3.84 13.31
CA HIS A 85 6.35 -4.58 12.05
C HIS A 85 5.72 -5.99 12.13
N PRO A 86 4.38 -6.12 12.27
CA PRO A 86 3.73 -7.42 12.22
C PRO A 86 3.83 -7.99 10.79
N PRO A 87 3.85 -9.32 10.61
CA PRO A 87 3.66 -9.90 9.29
C PRO A 87 2.37 -9.40 8.63
N SER A 88 2.37 -9.19 7.31
CA SER A 88 1.17 -8.73 6.58
C SER A 88 -0.05 -9.63 6.77
N THR A 89 0.15 -10.92 7.07
CA THR A 89 -0.90 -11.87 7.40
C THR A 89 -1.45 -11.73 8.83
N ALA A 90 -0.84 -10.91 9.68
CA ALA A 90 -1.29 -10.59 11.03
C ALA A 90 -1.93 -9.20 11.12
N ILE A 91 -2.02 -8.48 10.02
CA ILE A 91 -2.79 -7.24 9.93
C ILE A 91 -4.26 -7.63 9.84
N ASP A 92 -5.02 -7.29 10.89
CA ASP A 92 -6.40 -7.73 11.09
C ASP A 92 -7.30 -6.53 11.44
N PRO A 93 -8.49 -6.41 10.82
CA PRO A 93 -9.46 -5.37 11.13
C PRO A 93 -9.85 -5.24 12.60
N GLU A 94 -9.77 -6.31 13.39
CA GLU A 94 -10.05 -6.26 14.84
C GLU A 94 -9.07 -5.32 15.58
N ARG A 95 -7.84 -5.21 15.11
CA ARG A 95 -6.81 -4.33 15.69
C ARG A 95 -6.82 -2.92 15.11
N TYR A 96 -7.29 -2.75 13.87
CA TYR A 96 -7.19 -1.49 13.11
C TYR A 96 -8.59 -0.95 12.76
N PRO A 97 -9.18 -0.07 13.59
CA PRO A 97 -10.55 0.41 13.41
C PRO A 97 -10.84 1.15 12.09
N LEU A 98 -9.85 1.86 11.52
CA LEU A 98 -10.04 2.50 10.22
C LEU A 98 -9.93 1.49 9.08
N LEU A 99 -9.07 0.46 9.21
CA LEU A 99 -9.05 -0.67 8.28
C LEU A 99 -10.39 -1.43 8.34
N ALA A 100 -10.94 -1.65 9.54
CA ALA A 100 -12.25 -2.29 9.71
C ALA A 100 -13.36 -1.56 8.96
N ALA A 101 -13.29 -0.23 8.85
CA ALA A 101 -14.28 0.58 8.15
C ALA A 101 -14.31 0.34 6.62
N ILE A 102 -13.28 -0.30 6.06
CA ILE A 102 -13.14 -0.57 4.62
C ILE A 102 -12.93 -2.06 4.30
N ALA A 103 -12.85 -2.93 5.32
CA ALA A 103 -12.47 -4.33 5.17
C ALA A 103 -13.41 -5.15 4.26
N ASP A 104 -14.70 -4.87 4.30
CA ASP A 104 -15.74 -5.61 3.57
C ASP A 104 -16.10 -4.98 2.21
N ARG A 105 -15.38 -3.94 1.77
CA ARG A 105 -15.74 -3.22 0.53
C ARG A 105 -15.36 -3.98 -0.72
N GLY A 106 -14.26 -4.73 -0.72
CA GLY A 106 -13.81 -5.52 -1.87
C GLY A 106 -13.40 -4.64 -3.04
N PHE A 107 -12.27 -3.92 -2.88
CA PHE A 107 -11.77 -3.01 -3.91
C PHE A 107 -11.40 -3.75 -5.20
N ASP A 108 -11.64 -3.13 -6.34
CA ASP A 108 -11.31 -3.67 -7.66
C ASP A 108 -9.80 -3.84 -7.84
N THR A 109 -9.03 -2.88 -7.32
CA THR A 109 -7.57 -2.93 -7.34
C THR A 109 -7.01 -2.54 -5.97
N VAL A 110 -6.16 -3.40 -5.41
CA VAL A 110 -5.42 -3.11 -4.16
C VAL A 110 -3.93 -3.20 -4.41
N CYS A 111 -3.19 -2.18 -3.99
CA CYS A 111 -1.73 -2.17 -4.07
C CYS A 111 -1.14 -1.82 -2.70
N SER A 112 -0.29 -2.70 -2.15
CA SER A 112 0.47 -2.43 -0.92
C SER A 112 1.92 -2.06 -1.23
N ILE A 113 2.41 -1.06 -0.50
CA ILE A 113 3.79 -0.58 -0.56
C ILE A 113 4.50 -1.03 0.71
N HIS A 114 5.60 -1.75 0.54
CA HIS A 114 6.50 -2.23 1.60
C HIS A 114 7.92 -1.71 1.41
N GLY A 115 8.69 -1.71 2.47
CA GLY A 115 10.09 -1.35 2.46
C GLY A 115 11.00 -2.58 2.54
N LEU A 116 12.02 -2.61 1.70
CA LEU A 116 13.05 -3.62 1.66
C LEU A 116 14.39 -3.02 2.09
N ALA A 117 15.23 -3.81 2.77
CA ALA A 117 16.58 -3.39 3.16
C ALA A 117 17.57 -3.43 1.98
N ASP A 118 17.43 -4.43 1.11
CA ASP A 118 18.23 -4.56 -0.10
C ASP A 118 17.79 -3.54 -1.16
N ASP A 119 18.74 -3.05 -1.96
CA ASP A 119 18.45 -2.01 -2.95
C ASP A 119 17.97 -2.61 -4.28
N GLU A 120 16.79 -3.19 -4.23
CA GLU A 120 16.05 -3.76 -5.36
C GLU A 120 14.56 -3.44 -5.24
N VAL A 121 13.79 -3.74 -6.27
CA VAL A 121 12.32 -3.74 -6.25
C VAL A 121 11.81 -5.15 -6.49
N ILE A 122 10.85 -5.59 -5.66
CA ILE A 122 10.21 -6.89 -5.83
C ILE A 122 8.71 -6.70 -6.06
N VAL A 123 8.21 -7.29 -7.14
CA VAL A 123 6.78 -7.29 -7.47
C VAL A 123 6.17 -8.61 -7.04
N GLY A 124 5.25 -8.55 -6.07
CA GLY A 124 4.56 -9.69 -5.46
C GLY A 124 3.04 -9.50 -5.46
N GLY A 125 2.38 -10.20 -4.52
CA GLY A 125 0.93 -10.23 -4.41
C GLY A 125 0.30 -11.44 -5.07
N ALA A 126 -1.02 -11.59 -4.96
CA ALA A 126 -1.79 -12.68 -5.56
C ALA A 126 -2.28 -12.37 -6.99
N VAL A 127 -2.05 -11.15 -7.51
CA VAL A 127 -2.29 -10.87 -8.94
C VAL A 127 -1.59 -11.89 -9.82
N ASP A 128 -2.14 -12.16 -10.99
CA ASP A 128 -1.57 -13.15 -11.89
C ASP A 128 -0.13 -12.83 -12.33
N ARG A 129 0.56 -13.87 -12.81
CA ARG A 129 1.98 -13.77 -13.16
C ARG A 129 2.25 -12.78 -14.29
N ASP A 130 1.36 -12.70 -15.27
CA ASP A 130 1.55 -11.84 -16.43
C ASP A 130 1.42 -10.37 -16.03
N ARG A 131 0.49 -10.07 -15.13
CA ARG A 131 0.35 -8.73 -14.54
C ARG A 131 1.58 -8.33 -13.72
N LYS A 132 2.09 -9.24 -12.86
CA LYS A 132 3.35 -8.98 -12.12
C LYS A 132 4.53 -8.73 -13.06
N ALA A 133 4.64 -9.50 -14.13
CA ALA A 133 5.70 -9.35 -15.12
C ALA A 133 5.61 -8.00 -15.85
N ALA A 134 4.41 -7.58 -16.26
CA ALA A 134 4.20 -6.29 -16.91
C ALA A 134 4.55 -5.11 -15.98
N VAL A 135 4.16 -5.18 -14.70
CA VAL A 135 4.54 -4.16 -13.70
C VAL A 135 6.04 -4.12 -13.50
N ALA A 136 6.69 -5.29 -13.39
CA ALA A 136 8.14 -5.37 -13.20
C ALA A 136 8.90 -4.82 -14.42
N GLU A 137 8.47 -5.12 -15.64
CA GLU A 137 9.07 -4.59 -16.89
C GLU A 137 9.01 -3.07 -16.92
N LEU A 138 7.84 -2.48 -16.64
CA LEU A 138 7.68 -1.01 -16.60
C LEU A 138 8.54 -0.34 -15.54
N LEU A 139 8.73 -0.99 -14.38
CA LEU A 139 9.61 -0.47 -13.32
C LEU A 139 11.09 -0.64 -13.69
N ASP A 140 11.49 -1.78 -14.27
CA ASP A 140 12.88 -2.06 -14.64
C ASP A 140 13.37 -1.12 -15.77
N ASP A 141 12.49 -0.71 -16.68
CA ASP A 141 12.79 0.23 -17.74
C ASP A 141 13.09 1.66 -17.22
N GLU A 142 12.56 2.03 -16.08
CA GLU A 142 12.60 3.42 -15.58
C GLU A 142 13.46 3.58 -14.30
N LEU A 143 13.75 2.50 -13.56
CA LEU A 143 14.49 2.55 -12.31
C LEU A 143 15.97 2.24 -12.49
N SER A 144 16.78 2.79 -11.58
CA SER A 144 18.23 2.54 -11.53
C SER A 144 18.62 1.28 -10.76
N VAL A 145 17.68 0.65 -10.08
CA VAL A 145 17.87 -0.55 -9.24
C VAL A 145 17.24 -1.78 -9.89
N PRO A 146 17.74 -3.00 -9.59
CA PRO A 146 17.17 -4.23 -10.14
C PRO A 146 15.69 -4.41 -9.77
N VAL A 147 14.88 -4.89 -10.70
CA VAL A 147 13.47 -5.23 -10.48
C VAL A 147 13.26 -6.71 -10.75
N ARG A 148 12.52 -7.39 -9.88
CA ARG A 148 12.17 -8.80 -10.07
C ARG A 148 10.77 -9.14 -9.61
N VAL A 149 10.24 -10.22 -10.15
CA VAL A 149 8.95 -10.81 -9.71
C VAL A 149 9.20 -11.89 -8.67
N ALA A 150 8.44 -11.87 -7.56
CA ALA A 150 8.37 -12.96 -6.59
C ALA A 150 7.07 -13.75 -6.76
N THR A 151 7.20 -15.08 -6.90
CA THR A 151 6.07 -16.02 -6.99
C THR A 151 6.03 -16.97 -5.80
N GLU A 152 7.10 -17.05 -5.04
CA GLU A 152 7.27 -17.86 -3.85
C GLU A 152 8.22 -17.21 -2.85
N GLY A 153 8.22 -17.70 -1.61
CA GLY A 153 9.07 -17.19 -0.53
C GLY A 153 8.50 -15.97 0.19
N ALA A 154 9.34 -15.33 1.01
CA ALA A 154 8.92 -14.30 1.96
C ALA A 154 8.26 -13.07 1.31
N TYR A 155 8.72 -12.67 0.13
CA TYR A 155 8.25 -11.48 -0.58
C TYR A 155 7.19 -11.75 -1.66
N ALA A 156 6.75 -13.01 -1.77
CA ALA A 156 5.74 -13.36 -2.78
C ALA A 156 4.39 -12.69 -2.53
N GLY A 157 4.02 -12.46 -1.28
CA GLY A 157 2.79 -11.78 -0.89
C GLY A 157 1.49 -12.46 -1.31
N CYS A 158 1.54 -13.73 -1.79
CA CYS A 158 0.40 -14.42 -2.40
C CYS A 158 -0.49 -15.18 -1.39
N HIS A 159 -0.17 -15.15 -0.10
CA HIS A 159 -0.99 -15.83 0.91
C HIS A 159 -2.37 -15.18 1.02
N PRO A 160 -3.49 -15.97 1.03
CA PRO A 160 -4.85 -15.40 1.12
C PRO A 160 -5.09 -14.54 2.35
N GLY A 161 -4.42 -14.81 3.48
CA GLY A 161 -4.47 -14.01 4.69
C GLY A 161 -3.64 -12.73 4.66
N ASN A 162 -2.88 -12.45 3.60
CA ASN A 162 -2.21 -11.15 3.45
C ASN A 162 -3.27 -10.07 3.19
N PHE A 163 -3.18 -8.96 3.93
CA PHE A 163 -4.21 -7.90 3.88
C PHE A 163 -4.41 -7.33 2.47
N VAL A 164 -3.38 -7.23 1.66
CA VAL A 164 -3.50 -6.76 0.28
C VAL A 164 -4.43 -7.64 -0.56
N ASN A 165 -4.46 -8.95 -0.28
CA ASN A 165 -5.26 -9.90 -1.04
C ASN A 165 -6.72 -9.94 -0.58
N TRP A 166 -6.99 -10.01 0.73
CA TRP A 166 -8.39 -10.07 1.19
C TRP A 166 -9.13 -8.72 1.10
N LEU A 167 -8.43 -7.58 0.96
CA LEU A 167 -9.04 -6.29 0.64
C LEU A 167 -9.46 -6.19 -0.82
N ALA A 168 -8.82 -6.93 -1.73
CA ALA A 168 -9.22 -7.03 -3.13
C ALA A 168 -10.45 -7.90 -3.30
N GLY A 169 -11.46 -7.45 -4.04
CA GLY A 169 -12.73 -8.14 -4.23
C GLY A 169 -12.59 -9.52 -4.88
N ASP A 170 -11.57 -9.73 -5.69
CA ASP A 170 -11.23 -11.00 -6.31
C ASP A 170 -10.12 -11.79 -5.56
N GLY A 171 -9.66 -11.28 -4.42
CA GLY A 171 -8.60 -11.88 -3.62
C GLY A 171 -7.19 -11.74 -4.19
N ARG A 172 -6.98 -10.83 -5.16
CA ARG A 172 -5.74 -10.68 -5.93
C ARG A 172 -5.15 -9.28 -5.86
N GLY A 173 -4.53 -8.95 -4.73
CA GLY A 173 -3.82 -7.69 -4.55
C GLY A 173 -2.41 -7.70 -5.16
N LEU A 174 -1.89 -6.51 -5.47
CA LEU A 174 -0.52 -6.25 -5.89
C LEU A 174 0.31 -5.83 -4.67
N GLN A 175 1.51 -6.39 -4.52
CA GLN A 175 2.47 -5.99 -3.48
C GLN A 175 3.76 -5.51 -4.11
N LEU A 176 4.28 -4.39 -3.63
CA LEU A 176 5.59 -3.84 -4.02
C LEU A 176 6.49 -3.77 -2.79
N GLU A 177 7.65 -4.40 -2.87
CA GLU A 177 8.73 -4.28 -1.91
C GLU A 177 9.79 -3.36 -2.50
N LEU A 178 10.05 -2.23 -1.88
CA LEU A 178 10.87 -1.16 -2.43
C LEU A 178 12.14 -0.97 -1.60
N GLY A 179 13.31 -1.07 -2.24
CA GLY A 179 14.60 -0.73 -1.67
C GLY A 179 14.75 0.76 -1.35
N PRO A 180 15.84 1.15 -0.67
CA PRO A 180 16.05 2.53 -0.25
C PRO A 180 16.05 3.54 -1.41
N THR A 181 16.72 3.24 -2.53
CA THR A 181 16.76 4.11 -3.72
C THR A 181 15.37 4.30 -4.31
N ALA A 182 14.58 3.21 -4.45
CA ALA A 182 13.24 3.27 -5.00
C ALA A 182 12.26 4.08 -4.12
N ARG A 183 12.47 4.10 -2.78
CA ARG A 183 11.68 4.92 -1.83
C ARG A 183 12.22 6.34 -1.65
N GLY A 184 13.43 6.61 -2.12
CA GLY A 184 14.14 7.89 -2.00
C GLY A 184 14.31 8.59 -3.34
N ASP A 185 15.47 8.43 -3.96
CA ASP A 185 15.86 9.15 -5.17
C ASP A 185 14.93 8.84 -6.36
N ASP A 186 14.47 7.60 -6.50
CA ASP A 186 13.58 7.14 -7.56
C ASP A 186 12.07 7.17 -7.19
N ALA A 187 11.70 7.67 -6.01
CA ALA A 187 10.30 7.66 -5.54
C ALA A 187 9.32 8.36 -6.50
N ALA A 188 9.76 9.42 -7.16
CA ALA A 188 8.94 10.13 -8.15
C ALA A 188 8.69 9.27 -9.40
N THR A 189 9.69 8.51 -9.84
CA THR A 189 9.62 7.57 -10.96
C THR A 189 8.70 6.40 -10.60
N VAL A 190 8.90 5.77 -9.44
CA VAL A 190 8.03 4.70 -8.92
C VAL A 190 6.58 5.16 -8.89
N ARG A 191 6.31 6.35 -8.36
CA ARG A 191 4.96 6.93 -8.33
C ARG A 191 4.37 7.11 -9.73
N GLY A 192 5.16 7.58 -10.69
CA GLY A 192 4.75 7.76 -12.08
C GLY A 192 4.32 6.44 -12.72
N VAL A 193 5.17 5.42 -12.64
CA VAL A 193 4.92 4.08 -13.18
C VAL A 193 3.72 3.42 -12.51
N VAL A 194 3.70 3.36 -11.17
CA VAL A 194 2.62 2.70 -10.42
C VAL A 194 1.27 3.37 -10.71
N ARG A 195 1.22 4.70 -10.79
CA ARG A 195 0.00 5.41 -11.16
C ARG A 195 -0.49 5.01 -12.55
N THR A 196 0.39 4.92 -13.54
CA THR A 196 0.04 4.48 -14.90
C THR A 196 -0.53 3.07 -14.89
N VAL A 197 0.14 2.14 -14.21
CA VAL A 197 -0.32 0.76 -14.05
C VAL A 197 -1.72 0.69 -13.44
N LEU A 198 -1.94 1.36 -12.30
CA LEU A 198 -3.22 1.31 -11.61
C LEU A 198 -4.37 1.93 -12.42
N GLN A 199 -4.10 2.98 -13.19
CA GLN A 199 -5.10 3.60 -14.09
C GLN A 199 -5.41 2.75 -15.32
N GLU A 200 -4.50 1.89 -15.77
CA GLU A 200 -4.74 0.95 -16.87
C GLU A 200 -5.52 -0.29 -16.42
N LEU A 201 -5.38 -0.67 -15.14
CA LEU A 201 -6.08 -1.79 -14.53
C LEU A 201 -7.57 -1.49 -14.25
N ASP A 202 -7.93 -0.22 -14.14
CA ASP A 202 -9.28 0.29 -13.87
C ASP A 202 -10.12 0.46 -15.16
N ARG A 203 -9.63 0.04 -16.34
CA ARG A 203 -10.32 0.13 -17.63
C ARG A 203 -10.82 -1.21 -18.12
#